data_20aaf0c536a06c1d91af306928dfa95c
#
_entry.id   20aaf0c536a06c1d91af306928dfa95c
#
_cell.length_a   1.000
_cell.length_b   1.000
_cell.length_c   1.000
_cell.angle_alpha   90.00
_cell.angle_beta   90.00
_cell.angle_gamma   90.00
#
_symmetry.space_group_name_H-M   'P 1'
#
loop_
_entity.id
_entity.type
_entity.pdbx_description
1 polymer ?
#
loop_
_entity_poly.entity_id
_entity_poly.type
_entity_poly.pdbx_seq_one_letter_code
_entity_poly.pdbx_strand_id
1 'polypeptide(L)'
;FLALNNSMTNISEDLLIQSLDDNGILRLTLNDPNNKNALSELMIKNLIDSLKSASKDKNTRVIVIASTGNVFCSGHNLKELKKINENNEEKEQYFLDLFQTCSELMSLIVNCSKPVIAEVNGVATAAGCQLVASCDLAIASNTAKFATPGVNIGLFCSTPMVALSRNVS
;
A
#
# COMPACT_ATOMS: atom_id res chain seq x y z
N PHE A 1 -18.77 44.47 -15.76
CA PHE A 1 -17.71 43.48 -16.15
C PHE A 1 -17.28 42.75 -14.89
N LEU A 2 -17.87 41.60 -14.64
CA LEU A 2 -17.46 40.66 -13.58
C LEU A 2 -16.40 39.74 -14.18
N ALA A 3 -15.18 39.85 -13.68
CA ALA A 3 -14.11 38.93 -14.00
C ALA A 3 -14.35 37.59 -13.26
N LEU A 4 -14.66 36.57 -14.03
CA LEU A 4 -14.67 35.19 -13.55
C LEU A 4 -13.21 34.75 -13.30
N ASN A 5 -12.80 34.72 -12.05
CA ASN A 5 -11.58 34.07 -11.64
C ASN A 5 -11.76 32.53 -11.77
N ASN A 6 -11.31 31.99 -12.90
CA ASN A 6 -11.06 30.57 -13.04
C ASN A 6 -9.83 30.21 -12.19
N SER A 7 -10.01 29.90 -10.92
CA SER A 7 -9.03 29.13 -10.18
C SER A 7 -9.08 27.70 -10.72
N MET A 8 -8.20 27.38 -11.65
CA MET A 8 -7.85 25.98 -11.91
C MET A 8 -7.28 25.43 -10.61
N THR A 9 -8.11 24.74 -9.85
CA THR A 9 -7.65 23.85 -8.81
C THR A 9 -6.83 22.77 -9.51
N ASN A 10 -5.50 22.82 -9.38
CA ASN A 10 -4.64 21.67 -9.58
C ASN A 10 -5.16 20.59 -8.63
N ILE A 11 -5.93 19.67 -9.14
CA ILE A 11 -6.22 18.40 -8.47
C ILE A 11 -4.88 17.66 -8.52
N SER A 12 -4.04 17.81 -7.50
CA SER A 12 -3.02 16.84 -7.25
C SER A 12 -3.79 15.55 -6.96
N GLU A 13 -3.76 14.60 -7.88
CA GLU A 13 -4.34 13.28 -7.63
C GLU A 13 -3.56 12.69 -6.46
N ASP A 14 -4.14 12.73 -5.28
CA ASP A 14 -3.52 12.16 -4.08
C ASP A 14 -3.29 10.67 -4.31
N LEU A 15 -2.05 10.21 -4.16
CA LEU A 15 -1.68 8.80 -4.31
C LEU A 15 -2.44 7.90 -3.33
N LEU A 16 -2.87 8.46 -2.19
CA LEU A 16 -3.66 7.80 -1.17
C LEU A 16 -4.87 8.66 -0.84
N ILE A 17 -6.05 8.23 -1.29
CA ILE A 17 -7.31 8.90 -0.95
C ILE A 17 -7.76 8.41 0.42
N GLN A 18 -8.17 9.35 1.28
CA GLN A 18 -8.63 9.05 2.63
C GLN A 18 -10.06 9.55 2.82
N SER A 19 -10.91 8.73 3.40
CA SER A 19 -12.26 9.11 3.81
C SER A 19 -12.65 8.42 5.11
N LEU A 20 -13.18 9.19 6.05
CA LEU A 20 -13.73 8.70 7.31
C LEU A 20 -15.25 8.92 7.26
N ASP A 21 -16.02 7.86 7.48
CA ASP A 21 -17.47 7.94 7.53
C ASP A 21 -18.02 8.14 8.96
N ASP A 22 -19.32 8.37 9.08
CA ASP A 22 -20.01 8.60 10.36
C ASP A 22 -20.02 7.35 11.26
N ASN A 23 -19.71 6.16 10.72
CA ASN A 23 -19.61 4.90 11.48
C ASN A 23 -18.19 4.68 12.02
N GLY A 24 -17.24 5.56 11.70
CA GLY A 24 -15.85 5.44 12.09
C GLY A 24 -15.04 4.49 11.20
N ILE A 25 -15.46 4.27 9.96
CA ILE A 25 -14.71 3.49 8.98
C ILE A 25 -13.79 4.44 8.21
N LEU A 26 -12.49 4.33 8.47
CA LEU A 26 -11.48 5.04 7.69
C LEU A 26 -11.09 4.19 6.48
N ARG A 27 -11.40 4.68 5.29
CA ARG A 27 -10.98 4.07 4.03
C ARG A 27 -9.73 4.74 3.50
N LEU A 28 -8.69 3.94 3.32
CA LEU A 28 -7.41 4.31 2.70
C LEU A 28 -7.38 3.66 1.31
N THR A 29 -7.56 4.46 0.26
CA THR A 29 -7.64 3.95 -1.12
C THR A 29 -6.35 4.26 -1.86
N LEU A 30 -5.60 3.21 -2.23
CA LEU A 30 -4.44 3.30 -3.11
C LEU A 30 -4.90 3.86 -4.47
N ASN A 31 -4.35 5.00 -4.89
CA ASN A 31 -4.83 5.72 -6.06
C ASN A 31 -3.70 6.06 -7.05
N ASP A 32 -3.01 5.04 -7.49
CA ASP A 32 -2.02 5.12 -8.58
C ASP A 32 -2.24 3.97 -9.59
N PRO A 33 -3.40 3.91 -10.26
CA PRO A 33 -3.74 2.81 -11.17
C PRO A 33 -2.79 2.74 -12.37
N ASN A 34 -2.20 3.86 -12.79
CA ASN A 34 -1.24 3.93 -13.90
C ASN A 34 0.06 3.18 -13.58
N ASN A 35 0.48 3.15 -12.33
CA ASN A 35 1.61 2.36 -11.84
C ASN A 35 1.15 1.10 -11.09
N LYS A 36 -0.10 0.64 -11.33
CA LYS A 36 -0.65 -0.59 -10.74
C LYS A 36 -0.69 -0.54 -9.21
N ASN A 37 -0.93 0.63 -8.63
CA ASN A 37 -0.92 0.87 -7.19
C ASN A 37 0.33 0.31 -6.51
N ALA A 38 1.49 0.49 -7.15
CA ALA A 38 2.76 0.02 -6.63
C ALA A 38 3.11 0.73 -5.33
N LEU A 39 3.76 0.02 -4.42
CA LEU A 39 4.32 0.56 -3.20
C LEU A 39 5.59 1.36 -3.54
N SER A 40 5.39 2.60 -4.02
CA SER A 40 6.44 3.61 -4.12
C SER A 40 6.82 4.10 -2.72
N GLU A 41 7.99 4.72 -2.59
CA GLU A 41 8.42 5.31 -1.32
C GLU A 41 7.36 6.27 -0.75
N LEU A 42 6.78 7.10 -1.63
CA LEU A 42 5.73 8.06 -1.23
C LEU A 42 4.44 7.34 -0.81
N MET A 43 4.03 6.28 -1.52
CA MET A 43 2.86 5.49 -1.15
C MET A 43 3.05 4.82 0.22
N ILE A 44 4.23 4.21 0.45
CA ILE A 44 4.56 3.58 1.73
C ILE A 44 4.51 4.61 2.85
N LYS A 45 5.12 5.77 2.65
CA LYS A 45 5.11 6.86 3.64
C LYS A 45 3.71 7.34 3.95
N ASN A 46 2.88 7.58 2.93
CA ASN A 46 1.50 8.03 3.13
C ASN A 46 0.67 6.99 3.93
N LEU A 47 0.86 5.70 3.64
CA LEU A 47 0.20 4.63 4.41
C LEU A 47 0.68 4.60 5.86
N ILE A 48 1.98 4.71 6.12
CA ILE A 48 2.55 4.77 7.47
C ILE A 48 1.97 5.93 8.26
N ASP A 49 1.98 7.13 7.67
CA ASP A 49 1.49 8.34 8.34
C ASP A 49 -0.01 8.23 8.64
N SER A 50 -0.80 7.70 7.69
CA SER A 50 -2.24 7.50 7.86
C SER A 50 -2.55 6.46 8.95
N LEU A 51 -1.84 5.32 8.97
CA LEU A 51 -2.02 4.28 9.99
C LEU A 51 -1.63 4.78 11.39
N LYS A 52 -0.51 5.51 11.51
CA LYS A 52 -0.08 6.13 12.77
C LYS A 52 -1.11 7.15 13.29
N SER A 53 -1.69 7.93 12.41
CA SER A 53 -2.75 8.88 12.75
C SER A 53 -4.03 8.16 13.17
N ALA A 54 -4.50 7.22 12.36
CA ALA A 54 -5.73 6.47 12.59
C ALA A 54 -5.70 5.66 13.89
N SER A 55 -4.55 5.08 14.23
CA SER A 55 -4.40 4.30 15.47
C SER A 55 -4.66 5.13 16.73
N LYS A 56 -4.44 6.45 16.67
CA LYS A 56 -4.62 7.40 17.79
C LYS A 56 -5.96 8.13 17.74
N ASP A 57 -6.60 8.18 16.58
CA ASP A 57 -7.86 8.89 16.39
C ASP A 57 -9.02 8.11 17.04
N LYS A 58 -9.77 8.76 17.94
CA LYS A 58 -10.92 8.16 18.63
C LYS A 58 -12.14 7.98 17.74
N ASN A 59 -12.23 8.72 16.64
CA ASN A 59 -13.34 8.62 15.69
C ASN A 59 -13.15 7.44 14.74
N THR A 60 -11.90 7.01 14.50
CA THR A 60 -11.60 5.83 13.69
C THR A 60 -11.81 4.56 14.52
N ARG A 61 -12.67 3.67 14.04
CA ARG A 61 -12.99 2.37 14.65
C ARG A 61 -12.41 1.19 13.86
N VAL A 62 -12.41 1.31 12.53
CA VAL A 62 -11.94 0.29 11.58
C VAL A 62 -11.21 0.99 10.44
N ILE A 63 -10.16 0.37 9.93
CA ILE A 63 -9.42 0.84 8.76
C ILE A 63 -9.68 -0.14 7.62
N VAL A 64 -10.03 0.38 6.44
CA VAL A 64 -10.17 -0.40 5.20
C VAL A 64 -9.11 0.07 4.22
N ILE A 65 -8.25 -0.84 3.77
CA ILE A 65 -7.30 -0.57 2.67
C ILE A 65 -7.93 -1.09 1.39
N ALA A 66 -8.19 -0.16 0.46
CA ALA A 66 -8.80 -0.42 -0.84
C ALA A 66 -7.91 0.10 -1.97
N SER A 67 -8.32 -0.05 -3.21
CA SER A 67 -7.59 0.49 -4.36
C SER A 67 -8.50 0.93 -5.49
N THR A 68 -8.03 1.88 -6.31
CA THR A 68 -8.64 2.21 -7.60
C THR A 68 -8.13 1.28 -8.70
N GLY A 69 -8.86 1.21 -9.82
CA GLY A 69 -8.48 0.41 -10.98
C GLY A 69 -8.67 -1.09 -10.78
N ASN A 70 -8.00 -1.90 -11.59
CA ASN A 70 -8.14 -3.36 -11.66
C ASN A 70 -6.98 -4.13 -11.03
N VAL A 71 -6.04 -3.44 -10.42
CA VAL A 71 -4.94 -4.00 -9.65
C VAL A 71 -5.01 -3.43 -8.25
N PHE A 72 -5.11 -4.29 -7.24
CA PHE A 72 -5.07 -3.84 -5.84
C PHE A 72 -3.71 -3.26 -5.51
N CYS A 73 -2.64 -4.06 -5.67
CA CYS A 73 -1.26 -3.60 -5.46
C CYS A 73 -0.28 -4.58 -6.13
N SER A 74 0.64 -4.06 -6.93
CA SER A 74 1.64 -4.86 -7.64
C SER A 74 2.94 -5.12 -6.86
N GLY A 75 3.06 -4.63 -5.64
CA GLY A 75 4.30 -4.66 -4.86
C GLY A 75 5.17 -3.44 -5.08
N HIS A 76 6.49 -3.55 -4.82
CA HIS A 76 7.40 -2.41 -4.92
C HIS A 76 7.44 -1.78 -6.31
N ASN A 77 7.68 -0.47 -6.37
CA ASN A 77 7.84 0.27 -7.62
C ASN A 77 9.19 -0.03 -8.27
N LEU A 78 9.23 -0.99 -9.21
CA LEU A 78 10.45 -1.39 -9.89
C LEU A 78 11.10 -0.26 -10.72
N LYS A 79 10.36 0.80 -11.07
CA LYS A 79 10.93 1.96 -11.77
C LYS A 79 11.82 2.78 -10.84
N GLU A 80 11.44 2.91 -9.57
CA GLU A 80 12.25 3.57 -8.54
C GLU A 80 13.53 2.76 -8.30
N LEU A 81 13.41 1.45 -8.13
CA LEU A 81 14.54 0.56 -7.91
C LEU A 81 15.59 0.60 -9.04
N LYS A 82 15.16 0.85 -10.29
CA LYS A 82 16.06 0.94 -11.45
C LYS A 82 16.77 2.28 -11.60
N LYS A 83 16.29 3.35 -10.95
CA LYS A 83 16.86 4.70 -11.09
C LYS A 83 18.14 4.91 -10.28
N ILE A 84 18.47 3.98 -9.41
CA ILE A 84 19.60 4.14 -8.50
C ILE A 84 20.89 3.78 -9.24
N ASN A 85 21.80 4.76 -9.30
CA ASN A 85 23.09 4.67 -9.96
C ASN A 85 23.94 3.50 -9.43
N GLU A 86 24.92 3.07 -10.25
CA GLU A 86 25.75 1.89 -10.04
C GLU A 86 26.78 2.00 -8.88
N ASN A 87 26.72 3.09 -8.07
CA ASN A 87 27.53 3.18 -6.85
C ASN A 87 27.03 2.16 -5.82
N ASN A 88 27.81 1.13 -5.55
CA ASN A 88 27.40 -0.04 -4.79
C ASN A 88 26.97 0.28 -3.35
N GLU A 89 27.65 1.18 -2.64
CA GLU A 89 27.35 1.50 -1.25
C GLU A 89 26.04 2.30 -1.10
N GLU A 90 25.82 3.32 -1.91
CA GLU A 90 24.58 4.10 -1.90
C GLU A 90 23.37 3.25 -2.30
N LYS A 91 23.58 2.32 -3.23
CA LYS A 91 22.54 1.39 -3.67
C LYS A 91 22.16 0.40 -2.58
N GLU A 92 23.11 -0.17 -1.87
CA GLU A 92 22.87 -1.09 -0.77
C GLU A 92 22.11 -0.39 0.35
N GLN A 93 22.54 0.80 0.77
CA GLN A 93 21.86 1.57 1.81
C GLN A 93 20.42 1.92 1.40
N TYR A 94 20.20 2.33 0.17
CA TYR A 94 18.85 2.62 -0.33
C TYR A 94 17.94 1.41 -0.24
N PHE A 95 18.40 0.23 -0.66
CA PHE A 95 17.58 -0.99 -0.56
C PHE A 95 17.29 -1.37 0.89
N LEU A 96 18.26 -1.24 1.78
CA LEU A 96 18.06 -1.47 3.21
C LEU A 96 16.96 -0.54 3.76
N ASP A 97 17.06 0.75 3.48
CA ASP A 97 16.10 1.75 3.96
C ASP A 97 14.68 1.50 3.39
N LEU A 98 14.59 1.19 2.09
CA LEU A 98 13.31 0.90 1.46
C LEU A 98 12.64 -0.34 2.05
N PHE A 99 13.39 -1.44 2.19
CA PHE A 99 12.84 -2.68 2.74
C PHE A 99 12.55 -2.55 4.23
N GLN A 100 13.33 -1.80 4.97
CA GLN A 100 13.07 -1.50 6.37
C GLN A 100 11.79 -0.68 6.53
N THR A 101 11.59 0.36 5.71
CA THR A 101 10.39 1.19 5.71
C THR A 101 9.15 0.35 5.31
N CYS A 102 9.28 -0.53 4.33
CA CYS A 102 8.21 -1.46 3.98
C CYS A 102 7.89 -2.43 5.13
N SER A 103 8.90 -2.93 5.82
CA SER A 103 8.72 -3.79 7.00
C SER A 103 8.04 -3.03 8.15
N GLU A 104 8.35 -1.75 8.34
CA GLU A 104 7.65 -0.88 9.29
C GLU A 104 6.16 -0.77 8.95
N LEU A 105 5.82 -0.52 7.67
CA LEU A 105 4.43 -0.47 7.21
C LEU A 105 3.68 -1.75 7.58
N MET A 106 4.23 -2.92 7.22
CA MET A 106 3.57 -4.20 7.48
C MET A 106 3.44 -4.47 8.99
N SER A 107 4.45 -4.10 9.78
CA SER A 107 4.42 -4.22 11.24
C SER A 107 3.40 -3.28 11.87
N LEU A 108 3.20 -2.07 11.34
CA LEU A 108 2.17 -1.15 11.78
C LEU A 108 0.77 -1.69 11.54
N ILE A 109 0.54 -2.39 10.43
CA ILE A 109 -0.74 -3.04 10.15
C ILE A 109 -0.99 -4.15 11.17
N VAL A 110 -0.03 -5.08 11.33
CA VAL A 110 -0.15 -6.24 12.25
C VAL A 110 -0.35 -5.81 13.70
N ASN A 111 0.29 -4.70 14.13
CA ASN A 111 0.21 -4.21 15.51
C ASN A 111 -0.76 -3.03 15.66
N CYS A 112 -1.61 -2.78 14.66
CA CYS A 112 -2.56 -1.68 14.74
C CYS A 112 -3.57 -1.92 15.87
N SER A 113 -3.87 -0.86 16.63
CA SER A 113 -4.89 -0.93 17.70
C SER A 113 -6.33 -0.97 17.16
N LYS A 114 -6.50 -0.83 15.86
CA LYS A 114 -7.78 -0.87 15.15
C LYS A 114 -7.75 -2.03 14.16
N PRO A 115 -8.87 -2.74 13.94
CA PRO A 115 -8.95 -3.73 12.88
C PRO A 115 -8.61 -3.12 11.51
N VAL A 116 -7.75 -3.79 10.76
CA VAL A 116 -7.38 -3.41 9.40
C VAL A 116 -7.90 -4.46 8.42
N ILE A 117 -8.70 -4.05 7.47
CA ILE A 117 -9.36 -4.92 6.49
C ILE A 117 -8.83 -4.59 5.10
N ALA A 118 -8.37 -5.58 4.34
CA ALA A 118 -8.06 -5.41 2.93
C ALA A 118 -9.31 -5.64 2.06
N GLU A 119 -9.70 -4.66 1.25
CA GLU A 119 -10.75 -4.79 0.24
C GLU A 119 -10.10 -4.95 -1.15
N VAL A 120 -10.00 -6.19 -1.60
CA VAL A 120 -9.21 -6.57 -2.78
C VAL A 120 -10.11 -6.72 -4.01
N ASN A 121 -10.12 -5.70 -4.86
CA ASN A 121 -10.94 -5.67 -6.08
C ASN A 121 -10.25 -6.27 -7.31
N GLY A 122 -8.97 -6.67 -7.21
CA GLY A 122 -8.19 -7.13 -8.36
C GLY A 122 -6.94 -7.90 -7.97
N VAL A 123 -5.84 -7.66 -8.67
CA VAL A 123 -4.59 -8.39 -8.49
C VAL A 123 -3.76 -7.83 -7.32
N ALA A 124 -3.32 -8.70 -6.42
CA ALA A 124 -2.37 -8.39 -5.34
C ALA A 124 -1.13 -9.28 -5.49
N THR A 125 0.05 -8.68 -5.76
CA THR A 125 1.28 -9.46 -6.01
C THR A 125 2.46 -8.98 -5.18
N ALA A 126 3.41 -9.87 -4.90
CA ALA A 126 4.63 -9.61 -4.16
C ALA A 126 4.34 -8.90 -2.83
N ALA A 127 4.93 -7.72 -2.57
CA ALA A 127 4.65 -6.92 -1.38
C ALA A 127 3.19 -6.46 -1.29
N GLY A 128 2.44 -6.39 -2.41
CA GLY A 128 0.99 -6.16 -2.40
C GLY A 128 0.21 -7.34 -1.83
N CYS A 129 0.64 -8.56 -2.12
CA CYS A 129 0.10 -9.76 -1.49
C CYS A 129 0.46 -9.82 0.00
N GLN A 130 1.66 -9.39 0.37
CA GLN A 130 2.06 -9.24 1.77
C GLN A 130 1.20 -8.23 2.51
N LEU A 131 0.89 -7.09 1.88
CA LEU A 131 0.01 -6.07 2.44
C LEU A 131 -1.34 -6.66 2.84
N VAL A 132 -1.96 -7.44 1.93
CA VAL A 132 -3.22 -8.15 2.23
C VAL A 132 -3.05 -9.15 3.37
N ALA A 133 -2.00 -9.97 3.32
CA ALA A 133 -1.74 -10.99 4.34
C ALA A 133 -1.37 -10.39 5.72
N SER A 134 -1.00 -9.12 5.78
CA SER A 134 -0.71 -8.42 7.04
C SER A 134 -1.96 -7.82 7.69
N CYS A 135 -3.08 -7.73 6.96
CA CYS A 135 -4.35 -7.24 7.50
C CYS A 135 -5.04 -8.32 8.36
N ASP A 136 -5.92 -7.89 9.29
CA ASP A 136 -6.69 -8.79 10.13
C ASP A 136 -7.70 -9.62 9.34
N LEU A 137 -8.29 -9.01 8.30
CA LEU A 137 -9.27 -9.64 7.43
C LEU A 137 -9.02 -9.20 5.98
N ALA A 138 -9.43 -10.06 5.04
CA ALA A 138 -9.45 -9.73 3.62
C ALA A 138 -10.81 -10.07 3.00
N ILE A 139 -11.38 -9.11 2.28
CA ILE A 139 -12.57 -9.30 1.46
C ILE A 139 -12.11 -9.14 0.01
N ALA A 140 -12.31 -10.16 -0.80
CA ALA A 140 -11.83 -10.18 -2.17
C ALA A 140 -12.97 -10.34 -3.17
N SER A 141 -12.89 -9.67 -4.31
CA SER A 141 -13.79 -9.93 -5.44
C SER A 141 -13.55 -11.35 -5.98
N ASN A 142 -14.52 -11.89 -6.67
CA ASN A 142 -14.41 -13.22 -7.32
C ASN A 142 -13.38 -13.26 -8.45
N THR A 143 -12.91 -12.10 -8.92
CA THR A 143 -11.86 -11.95 -9.93
C THR A 143 -10.49 -11.64 -9.33
N ALA A 144 -10.40 -11.46 -8.01
CA ALA A 144 -9.13 -11.17 -7.36
C ALA A 144 -8.13 -12.32 -7.54
N LYS A 145 -6.85 -11.95 -7.67
CA LYS A 145 -5.74 -12.91 -7.82
C LYS A 145 -4.61 -12.53 -6.89
N PHE A 146 -4.03 -13.54 -6.27
CA PHE A 146 -2.92 -13.39 -5.33
C PHE A 146 -1.71 -14.17 -5.83
N ALA A 147 -0.52 -13.57 -5.76
CA ALA A 147 0.70 -14.24 -6.17
C ALA A 147 1.95 -13.65 -5.50
N THR A 148 2.97 -14.49 -5.36
CA THR A 148 4.34 -14.11 -4.99
C THR A 148 5.30 -14.48 -6.11
N PRO A 149 5.26 -13.76 -7.26
CA PRO A 149 5.88 -14.19 -8.52
C PRO A 149 7.39 -13.91 -8.60
N GLY A 150 8.06 -13.52 -7.51
CA GLY A 150 9.48 -13.19 -7.50
C GLY A 150 10.38 -14.27 -8.12
N VAL A 151 10.00 -15.55 -7.97
CA VAL A 151 10.73 -16.68 -8.57
C VAL A 151 10.87 -16.58 -10.08
N ASN A 152 9.92 -15.94 -10.78
CA ASN A 152 9.96 -15.78 -12.23
C ASN A 152 11.05 -14.81 -12.71
N ILE A 153 11.61 -14.02 -11.78
CA ILE A 153 12.70 -13.06 -12.04
C ILE A 153 13.93 -13.34 -11.18
N GLY A 154 14.05 -14.56 -10.66
CA GLY A 154 15.19 -15.00 -9.84
C GLY A 154 15.19 -14.47 -8.41
N LEU A 155 14.06 -13.97 -7.89
CA LEU A 155 13.92 -13.48 -6.52
C LEU A 155 13.00 -14.37 -5.69
N PHE A 156 13.34 -14.58 -4.43
CA PHE A 156 12.44 -15.21 -3.48
C PHE A 156 11.67 -14.15 -2.69
N CYS A 157 10.35 -14.23 -2.70
CA CYS A 157 9.47 -13.33 -1.96
C CYS A 157 9.48 -13.67 -0.47
N SER A 158 10.59 -13.46 0.24
CA SER A 158 10.80 -13.90 1.62
C SER A 158 9.81 -13.28 2.60
N THR A 159 9.69 -11.95 2.60
CA THR A 159 8.78 -11.25 3.52
C THR A 159 7.30 -11.51 3.23
N PRO A 160 6.83 -11.53 1.95
CA PRO A 160 5.48 -11.99 1.63
C PRO A 160 5.20 -13.42 2.10
N MET A 161 6.16 -14.35 1.96
CA MET A 161 5.98 -15.73 2.40
C MET A 161 5.82 -15.85 3.92
N VAL A 162 6.52 -15.03 4.71
CA VAL A 162 6.35 -15.01 6.17
C VAL A 162 4.91 -14.60 6.54
N ALA A 163 4.38 -13.55 5.91
CA ALA A 163 3.01 -13.11 6.16
C ALA A 163 1.99 -14.19 5.74
N LEU A 164 2.15 -14.77 4.55
CA LEU A 164 1.28 -15.82 4.03
C LEU A 164 1.30 -17.07 4.92
N SER A 165 2.47 -17.59 5.27
CA SER A 165 2.60 -18.82 6.07
C SER A 165 1.98 -18.73 7.46
N ARG A 166 1.73 -17.52 7.95
CA ARG A 166 1.06 -17.28 9.24
C ARG A 166 -0.45 -17.16 9.14
N ASN A 167 -0.98 -16.87 7.97
CA ASN A 167 -2.40 -16.53 7.77
C ASN A 167 -3.13 -17.45 6.79
N VAL A 168 -2.39 -18.33 6.08
CA VAL A 168 -2.97 -19.27 5.13
C VAL A 168 -2.57 -20.69 5.50
N SER A 169 -3.56 -21.59 5.54
CA SER A 169 -3.37 -23.03 5.79
C SER A 169 -2.75 -23.75 4.59
#